data_f314230803e565632b6109defa803620
#
_entry.id   f314230803e565632b6109defa803620
#
_cell.length_a   1.000
_cell.length_b   1.000
_cell.length_c   1.000
_cell.angle_alpha   90.00
_cell.angle_beta   90.00
_cell.angle_gamma   90.00
#
_symmetry.space_group_name_H-M   'P 1'
#
loop_
_entity.id
_entity.type
_entity.pdbx_description
1 polymer ?
#
loop_
_entity_poly.entity_id
_entity_poly.type
_entity_poly.pdbx_seq_one_letter_code
_entity_poly.pdbx_strand_id
1 'polypeptide(L)'
;MQDKVCVVTGAGTGIGRAIAERLAGEGALTLCADIDADGARATAAGIDAAGGRAEAHVCDVSDAAQVEAVMAAAERHGGPHAVVSNAAVQYERTVEDTPPEDWDMVLGVNLKGVYLCARAAIPRMRALGGGSIVNMASVNGFWVEPALGAYCAAKGAVINLTRSIALENGRYGIRCNCICPGYIDTGMAQRYFEIQDDPDAARAEAGRMHALGRIGGPEEVAAVALFLCSDESSFCTAAPFIADGGLSAGVPMT
;
A
#
# COMPACT_ATOMS: atom_id res chain seq x y z
N MET A 1 15.42 0.24 10.63
CA MET A 1 15.30 -0.77 9.53
C MET A 1 16.65 -1.25 9.04
N GLN A 2 17.71 -0.97 9.83
CA GLN A 2 19.08 -1.32 9.46
C GLN A 2 19.23 -2.79 9.03
N ASP A 3 19.82 -3.02 7.85
CA ASP A 3 20.09 -4.33 7.23
C ASP A 3 18.85 -5.23 6.98
N LYS A 4 17.65 -4.70 7.10
CA LYS A 4 16.43 -5.40 6.70
C LYS A 4 16.24 -5.32 5.19
N VAL A 5 15.58 -6.34 4.63
CA VAL A 5 15.16 -6.38 3.21
C VAL A 5 13.66 -6.16 3.16
N CYS A 6 13.25 -5.13 2.44
CA CYS A 6 11.85 -4.72 2.30
C CYS A 6 11.40 -4.81 0.84
N VAL A 7 10.19 -5.28 0.60
CA VAL A 7 9.56 -5.25 -0.72
C VAL A 7 8.40 -4.27 -0.67
N VAL A 8 8.35 -3.34 -1.62
CA VAL A 8 7.24 -2.37 -1.77
C VAL A 8 6.67 -2.50 -3.17
N THR A 9 5.37 -2.80 -3.29
CA THR A 9 4.68 -2.85 -4.59
C THR A 9 4.00 -1.53 -4.90
N GLY A 10 3.89 -1.18 -6.21
CA GLY A 10 3.44 0.16 -6.61
C GLY A 10 4.44 1.24 -6.18
N ALA A 11 5.73 0.91 -6.18
CA ALA A 11 6.79 1.78 -5.67
C ALA A 11 7.26 2.84 -6.68
N GLY A 12 6.74 2.83 -7.89
CA GLY A 12 7.12 3.79 -8.94
C GLY A 12 6.64 5.22 -8.68
N THR A 13 5.58 5.42 -7.88
CA THR A 13 4.99 6.74 -7.64
C THR A 13 4.25 6.81 -6.30
N GLY A 14 3.84 8.03 -5.92
CA GLY A 14 2.91 8.30 -4.82
C GLY A 14 3.31 7.68 -3.49
N ILE A 15 2.35 7.05 -2.81
CA ILE A 15 2.55 6.44 -1.48
C ILE A 15 3.64 5.36 -1.52
N GLY A 16 3.65 4.50 -2.56
CA GLY A 16 4.62 3.41 -2.66
C GLY A 16 6.05 3.92 -2.79
N ARG A 17 6.28 4.97 -3.59
CA ARG A 17 7.58 5.65 -3.68
C ARG A 17 8.00 6.22 -2.33
N ALA A 18 7.12 6.98 -1.68
CA ALA A 18 7.43 7.59 -0.37
C ALA A 18 7.76 6.53 0.70
N ILE A 19 7.06 5.39 0.68
CA ILE A 19 7.35 4.26 1.58
C ILE A 19 8.74 3.67 1.26
N ALA A 20 9.04 3.43 -0.02
CA ALA A 20 10.32 2.87 -0.44
C ALA A 20 11.49 3.77 -0.03
N GLU A 21 11.39 5.08 -0.31
CA GLU A 21 12.37 6.09 0.09
C GLU A 21 12.54 6.15 1.62
N ARG A 22 11.44 6.12 2.37
CA ARG A 22 11.48 6.17 3.83
C ARG A 22 12.13 4.93 4.44
N LEU A 23 11.80 3.74 3.98
CA LEU A 23 12.40 2.49 4.49
C LEU A 23 13.90 2.42 4.17
N ALA A 24 14.30 2.82 2.97
CA ALA A 24 15.71 2.87 2.57
C ALA A 24 16.51 3.92 3.37
N GLY A 25 15.92 5.09 3.66
CA GLY A 25 16.49 6.12 4.52
C GLY A 25 16.76 5.63 5.95
N GLU A 26 16.04 4.61 6.42
CA GLU A 26 16.25 3.97 7.72
C GLU A 26 17.18 2.73 7.64
N GLY A 27 17.91 2.58 6.52
CA GLY A 27 18.96 1.57 6.34
C GLY A 27 18.49 0.22 5.77
N ALA A 28 17.24 0.11 5.29
CA ALA A 28 16.79 -1.09 4.60
C ALA A 28 17.36 -1.18 3.18
N LEU A 29 17.52 -2.40 2.66
CA LEU A 29 17.54 -2.65 1.23
C LEU A 29 16.08 -2.74 0.76
N THR A 30 15.67 -1.85 -0.15
CA THR A 30 14.27 -1.78 -0.59
C THR A 30 14.14 -2.24 -2.06
N LEU A 31 13.37 -3.29 -2.29
CA LEU A 31 13.01 -3.74 -3.62
C LEU A 31 11.76 -2.96 -4.06
N CYS A 32 11.95 -2.06 -5.02
CA CYS A 32 10.93 -1.21 -5.60
C CYS A 32 10.24 -1.96 -6.75
N ALA A 33 9.09 -2.57 -6.49
CA ALA A 33 8.34 -3.34 -7.47
C ALA A 33 7.19 -2.49 -8.05
N ASP A 34 7.11 -2.38 -9.38
CA ASP A 34 6.02 -1.67 -10.07
C ASP A 34 5.80 -2.27 -11.46
N ILE A 35 4.58 -2.14 -11.99
CA ILE A 35 4.29 -2.47 -13.38
C ILE A 35 4.95 -1.46 -14.34
N ASP A 36 5.10 -0.21 -13.90
CA ASP A 36 5.87 0.83 -14.58
C ASP A 36 7.37 0.67 -14.27
N ALA A 37 8.08 0.10 -15.24
CA ALA A 37 9.51 -0.14 -15.15
C ALA A 37 10.33 1.16 -14.98
N ASP A 38 9.91 2.27 -15.60
CA ASP A 38 10.61 3.55 -15.51
C ASP A 38 10.40 4.20 -14.15
N GLY A 39 9.17 4.16 -13.63
CA GLY A 39 8.85 4.62 -12.29
C GLY A 39 9.63 3.86 -11.21
N ALA A 40 9.68 2.51 -11.30
CA ALA A 40 10.46 1.70 -10.36
C ALA A 40 11.95 2.05 -10.41
N ARG A 41 12.52 2.17 -11.61
CA ARG A 41 13.93 2.58 -11.79
C ARG A 41 14.23 3.97 -11.25
N ALA A 42 13.33 4.93 -11.52
CA ALA A 42 13.49 6.30 -11.02
C ALA A 42 13.49 6.35 -9.49
N THR A 43 12.60 5.59 -8.84
CA THR A 43 12.56 5.49 -7.37
C THR A 43 13.85 4.86 -6.82
N ALA A 44 14.31 3.73 -7.37
CA ALA A 44 15.52 3.08 -6.92
C ALA A 44 16.76 3.99 -7.11
N ALA A 45 16.90 4.64 -8.27
CA ALA A 45 17.98 5.58 -8.53
C ALA A 45 17.95 6.80 -7.58
N GLY A 46 16.76 7.32 -7.24
CA GLY A 46 16.61 8.39 -6.26
C GLY A 46 17.07 7.98 -4.86
N ILE A 47 16.74 6.75 -4.44
CA ILE A 47 17.18 6.17 -3.17
C ILE A 47 18.71 6.03 -3.14
N ASP A 48 19.31 5.48 -4.20
CA ASP A 48 20.76 5.31 -4.29
C ASP A 48 21.49 6.66 -4.28
N ALA A 49 20.96 7.66 -5.00
CA ALA A 49 21.50 9.02 -5.01
C ALA A 49 21.43 9.71 -3.63
N ALA A 50 20.46 9.35 -2.80
CA ALA A 50 20.34 9.79 -1.41
C ALA A 50 21.20 8.98 -0.41
N GLY A 51 21.98 8.00 -0.90
CA GLY A 51 22.86 7.16 -0.08
C GLY A 51 22.15 5.95 0.55
N GLY A 52 20.92 5.64 0.14
CA GLY A 52 20.20 4.42 0.51
C GLY A 52 20.59 3.23 -0.36
N ARG A 53 19.82 2.13 -0.27
CA ARG A 53 20.01 0.91 -1.07
C ARG A 53 18.68 0.47 -1.67
N ALA A 54 18.59 0.37 -2.98
CA ALA A 54 17.35 -0.09 -3.62
C ALA A 54 17.62 -0.90 -4.90
N GLU A 55 16.65 -1.74 -5.26
CA GLU A 55 16.59 -2.45 -6.54
C GLU A 55 15.23 -2.25 -7.19
N ALA A 56 15.22 -2.01 -8.50
CA ALA A 56 13.98 -1.89 -9.28
C ALA A 56 13.58 -3.25 -9.87
N HIS A 57 12.30 -3.59 -9.74
CA HIS A 57 11.71 -4.81 -10.28
C HIS A 57 10.42 -4.49 -11.04
N VAL A 58 10.31 -4.97 -12.28
CA VAL A 58 9.03 -4.92 -13.02
C VAL A 58 8.12 -6.00 -12.47
N CYS A 59 6.91 -5.62 -12.03
CA CYS A 59 5.99 -6.56 -11.41
C CYS A 59 4.53 -6.12 -11.59
N ASP A 60 3.77 -6.89 -12.35
CA ASP A 60 2.32 -6.90 -12.25
C ASP A 60 1.94 -7.77 -11.06
N VAL A 61 1.37 -7.17 -10.01
CA VAL A 61 0.99 -7.88 -8.78
C VAL A 61 -0.15 -8.87 -8.99
N SER A 62 -0.91 -8.78 -10.08
CA SER A 62 -1.96 -9.75 -10.43
C SER A 62 -1.40 -11.05 -11.03
N ASP A 63 -0.11 -11.06 -11.42
CA ASP A 63 0.64 -12.20 -11.96
C ASP A 63 1.46 -12.89 -10.84
N ALA A 64 1.08 -14.11 -10.51
CA ALA A 64 1.72 -14.88 -9.45
C ALA A 64 3.21 -15.17 -9.73
N ALA A 65 3.62 -15.35 -10.99
CA ALA A 65 5.02 -15.63 -11.33
C ALA A 65 5.90 -14.40 -11.17
N GLN A 66 5.40 -13.21 -11.51
CA GLN A 66 6.13 -11.96 -11.32
C GLN A 66 6.27 -11.62 -9.83
N VAL A 67 5.21 -11.79 -9.03
CA VAL A 67 5.30 -11.63 -7.57
C VAL A 67 6.31 -12.59 -6.96
N GLU A 68 6.29 -13.87 -7.36
CA GLU A 68 7.25 -14.88 -6.90
C GLU A 68 8.70 -14.49 -7.26
N ALA A 69 8.94 -13.94 -8.45
CA ALA A 69 10.25 -13.49 -8.88
C ALA A 69 10.81 -12.35 -8.00
N VAL A 70 9.96 -11.39 -7.61
CA VAL A 70 10.36 -10.31 -6.68
C VAL A 70 10.68 -10.87 -5.29
N MET A 71 9.85 -11.79 -4.76
CA MET A 71 10.11 -12.39 -3.45
C MET A 71 11.36 -13.27 -3.46
N ALA A 72 11.65 -13.98 -4.57
CA ALA A 72 12.91 -14.71 -4.74
C ALA A 72 14.13 -13.76 -4.84
N ALA A 73 13.95 -12.57 -5.41
CA ALA A 73 14.99 -11.54 -5.36
C ALA A 73 15.27 -11.10 -3.92
N ALA A 74 14.23 -10.81 -3.13
CA ALA A 74 14.40 -10.46 -1.71
C ALA A 74 15.09 -11.59 -0.92
N GLU A 75 14.76 -12.84 -1.20
CA GLU A 75 15.35 -14.02 -0.55
C GLU A 75 16.87 -14.12 -0.80
N ARG A 76 17.35 -13.77 -2.00
CA ARG A 76 18.79 -13.71 -2.31
C ARG A 76 19.57 -12.72 -1.44
N HIS A 77 18.88 -11.72 -0.89
CA HIS A 77 19.42 -10.74 0.04
C HIS A 77 19.15 -11.07 1.52
N GLY A 78 18.63 -12.27 1.81
CA GLY A 78 18.32 -12.70 3.17
C GLY A 78 16.96 -12.22 3.70
N GLY A 79 16.03 -11.78 2.82
CA GLY A 79 14.69 -11.33 3.16
C GLY A 79 13.57 -12.22 2.58
N PRO A 80 12.35 -11.71 2.45
CA PRO A 80 11.90 -10.39 2.90
C PRO A 80 11.64 -10.33 4.42
N HIS A 81 12.08 -9.25 5.07
CA HIS A 81 11.76 -8.97 6.47
C HIS A 81 10.45 -8.17 6.59
N ALA A 82 10.17 -7.32 5.61
CA ALA A 82 8.91 -6.60 5.48
C ALA A 82 8.40 -6.60 4.04
N VAL A 83 7.08 -6.68 3.88
CA VAL A 83 6.40 -6.56 2.58
C VAL A 83 5.27 -5.55 2.70
N VAL A 84 5.31 -4.52 1.84
CA VAL A 84 4.25 -3.52 1.73
C VAL A 84 3.50 -3.74 0.42
N SER A 85 2.29 -4.29 0.52
CA SER A 85 1.39 -4.51 -0.61
C SER A 85 0.59 -3.23 -0.87
N ASN A 86 1.16 -2.31 -1.69
CA ASN A 86 0.62 -0.98 -1.93
C ASN A 86 0.03 -0.80 -3.33
N ALA A 87 0.47 -1.55 -4.34
CA ALA A 87 -0.03 -1.43 -5.71
C ALA A 87 -1.57 -1.46 -5.76
N ALA A 88 -2.17 -0.50 -6.47
CA ALA A 88 -3.61 -0.37 -6.59
C ALA A 88 -4.00 0.36 -7.87
N VAL A 89 -5.22 0.08 -8.34
CA VAL A 89 -5.91 0.79 -9.41
C VAL A 89 -7.30 1.21 -8.94
N GLN A 90 -7.84 2.28 -9.54
CA GLN A 90 -9.16 2.82 -9.24
C GLN A 90 -9.82 3.27 -10.55
N TYR A 91 -11.13 3.00 -10.66
CA TYR A 91 -12.00 3.49 -11.72
C TYR A 91 -13.27 4.04 -11.09
N GLU A 92 -13.66 5.23 -11.51
CA GLU A 92 -14.84 5.96 -11.05
C GLU A 92 -16.04 5.59 -11.93
N ARG A 93 -16.83 4.58 -11.49
CA ARG A 93 -18.08 4.14 -12.14
C ARG A 93 -19.08 3.67 -11.11
N THR A 94 -20.36 3.92 -11.39
CA THR A 94 -21.45 3.31 -10.60
C THR A 94 -21.42 1.79 -10.70
N VAL A 95 -22.06 1.08 -9.78
CA VAL A 95 -22.06 -0.39 -9.81
C VAL A 95 -22.71 -0.92 -11.10
N GLU A 96 -23.78 -0.25 -11.58
CA GLU A 96 -24.49 -0.64 -12.81
C GLU A 96 -23.68 -0.38 -14.09
N ASP A 97 -22.82 0.65 -14.08
CA ASP A 97 -22.00 1.04 -15.22
C ASP A 97 -20.58 0.41 -15.20
N THR A 98 -20.24 -0.33 -14.15
CA THR A 98 -18.91 -0.98 -14.04
C THR A 98 -18.89 -2.23 -14.92
N PRO A 99 -18.11 -2.27 -16.01
CA PRO A 99 -17.97 -3.47 -16.82
C PRO A 99 -17.32 -4.60 -16.00
N PRO A 100 -17.69 -5.88 -16.24
CA PRO A 100 -17.10 -7.02 -15.54
C PRO A 100 -15.56 -7.04 -15.62
N GLU A 101 -14.98 -6.63 -16.75
CA GLU A 101 -13.52 -6.56 -16.94
C GLU A 101 -12.84 -5.51 -16.03
N ASP A 102 -13.46 -4.34 -15.82
CA ASP A 102 -12.96 -3.32 -14.90
C ASP A 102 -13.08 -3.79 -13.45
N TRP A 103 -14.19 -4.46 -13.12
CA TRP A 103 -14.38 -5.10 -11.83
C TRP A 103 -13.29 -6.14 -11.55
N ASP A 104 -13.05 -7.06 -12.50
CA ASP A 104 -12.05 -8.11 -12.37
C ASP A 104 -10.63 -7.53 -12.27
N MET A 105 -10.32 -6.45 -13.01
CA MET A 105 -9.05 -5.77 -12.95
C MET A 105 -8.82 -5.15 -11.57
N VAL A 106 -9.80 -4.42 -11.02
CA VAL A 106 -9.70 -3.81 -9.69
C VAL A 106 -9.49 -4.88 -8.62
N LEU A 107 -10.27 -5.96 -8.62
CA LEU A 107 -10.09 -7.06 -7.67
C LEU A 107 -8.78 -7.82 -7.91
N GLY A 108 -8.37 -7.98 -9.17
CA GLY A 108 -7.12 -8.62 -9.57
C GLY A 108 -5.90 -7.93 -8.98
N VAL A 109 -5.84 -6.60 -9.08
CA VAL A 109 -4.73 -5.81 -8.55
C VAL A 109 -4.89 -5.61 -7.04
N ASN A 110 -6.02 -5.03 -6.60
CA ASN A 110 -6.15 -4.49 -5.24
C ASN A 110 -6.38 -5.56 -4.17
N LEU A 111 -6.89 -6.75 -4.53
CA LEU A 111 -7.15 -7.83 -3.57
C LEU A 111 -6.31 -9.07 -3.86
N LYS A 112 -6.38 -9.63 -5.09
CA LYS A 112 -5.60 -10.82 -5.45
C LYS A 112 -4.10 -10.52 -5.38
N GLY A 113 -3.64 -9.32 -5.81
CA GLY A 113 -2.25 -8.90 -5.68
C GLY A 113 -1.76 -8.91 -4.23
N VAL A 114 -2.56 -8.40 -3.29
CA VAL A 114 -2.26 -8.46 -1.85
C VAL A 114 -2.14 -9.91 -1.36
N TYR A 115 -3.08 -10.77 -1.78
CA TYR A 115 -3.01 -12.20 -1.47
C TYR A 115 -1.75 -12.86 -2.03
N LEU A 116 -1.39 -12.60 -3.28
CA LEU A 116 -0.21 -13.18 -3.92
C LEU A 116 1.09 -12.75 -3.23
N CYS A 117 1.21 -11.46 -2.86
CA CYS A 117 2.33 -10.96 -2.08
C CYS A 117 2.46 -11.67 -0.73
N ALA A 118 1.37 -11.78 0.02
CA ALA A 118 1.37 -12.49 1.31
C ALA A 118 1.69 -13.98 1.13
N ARG A 119 1.07 -14.66 0.14
CA ARG A 119 1.31 -16.07 -0.16
C ARG A 119 2.78 -16.37 -0.45
N ALA A 120 3.45 -15.50 -1.19
CA ALA A 120 4.87 -15.68 -1.54
C ALA A 120 5.82 -15.28 -0.39
N ALA A 121 5.45 -14.29 0.43
CA ALA A 121 6.28 -13.81 1.54
C ALA A 121 6.26 -14.73 2.76
N ILE A 122 5.10 -15.27 3.13
CA ILE A 122 4.89 -16.03 4.39
C ILE A 122 5.87 -17.20 4.56
N PRO A 123 6.09 -18.10 3.57
CA PRO A 123 7.03 -19.20 3.75
C PRO A 123 8.46 -18.70 4.03
N ARG A 124 8.88 -17.63 3.37
CA ARG A 124 10.20 -17.00 3.53
C ARG A 124 10.34 -16.35 4.90
N MET A 125 9.35 -15.60 5.33
CA MET A 125 9.30 -14.99 6.66
C MET A 125 9.32 -16.04 7.77
N ARG A 126 8.63 -17.18 7.59
CA ARG A 126 8.70 -18.29 8.54
C ARG A 126 10.12 -18.86 8.66
N ALA A 127 10.82 -19.02 7.55
CA ALA A 127 12.21 -19.47 7.55
C ALA A 127 13.17 -18.49 8.25
N LEU A 128 12.84 -17.19 8.25
CA LEU A 128 13.57 -16.12 8.95
C LEU A 128 13.17 -16.00 10.44
N GLY A 129 12.16 -16.74 10.90
CA GLY A 129 11.65 -16.66 12.26
C GLY A 129 10.69 -15.49 12.53
N GLY A 130 10.21 -14.80 11.50
CA GLY A 130 9.24 -13.72 11.61
C GLY A 130 9.30 -12.72 10.46
N GLY A 131 8.44 -11.71 10.52
CA GLY A 131 8.39 -10.64 9.54
C GLY A 131 7.19 -9.73 9.72
N SER A 132 7.09 -8.71 8.88
CA SER A 132 5.97 -7.77 8.87
C SER A 132 5.34 -7.67 7.48
N ILE A 133 4.02 -7.85 7.40
CA ILE A 133 3.22 -7.61 6.20
C ILE A 133 2.35 -6.38 6.46
N VAL A 134 2.44 -5.40 5.58
CA VAL A 134 1.63 -4.17 5.63
C VAL A 134 0.84 -4.07 4.34
N ASN A 135 -0.48 -4.15 4.44
CA ASN A 135 -1.37 -4.06 3.29
C ASN A 135 -1.95 -2.65 3.17
N MET A 136 -1.95 -2.08 1.96
CA MET A 136 -2.57 -0.78 1.73
C MET A 136 -4.07 -0.97 1.47
N ALA A 137 -4.87 -0.75 2.53
CA ALA A 137 -6.31 -0.66 2.44
C ALA A 137 -6.73 0.78 2.02
N SER A 138 -7.78 1.29 2.58
CA SER A 138 -8.31 2.66 2.44
C SER A 138 -9.38 2.88 3.49
N VAL A 139 -9.72 4.12 3.81
CA VAL A 139 -10.98 4.44 4.50
C VAL A 139 -12.19 3.91 3.73
N ASN A 140 -12.10 3.83 2.39
CA ASN A 140 -13.14 3.23 1.54
C ASN A 140 -13.37 1.73 1.79
N GLY A 141 -12.59 1.10 2.63
CA GLY A 141 -12.84 -0.26 3.11
C GLY A 141 -13.95 -0.36 4.18
N PHE A 142 -14.36 0.75 4.79
CA PHE A 142 -15.42 0.84 5.81
C PHE A 142 -16.26 2.11 5.72
N TRP A 143 -15.78 3.13 5.05
CA TRP A 143 -16.52 4.34 4.66
C TRP A 143 -16.59 4.36 3.13
N VAL A 144 -17.78 4.40 2.55
CA VAL A 144 -17.94 4.20 1.11
C VAL A 144 -18.20 5.52 0.39
N GLU A 145 -17.74 5.58 -0.83
CA GLU A 145 -17.89 6.70 -1.74
C GLU A 145 -18.65 6.24 -3.00
N PRO A 146 -19.64 7.01 -3.47
CA PRO A 146 -20.33 6.70 -4.72
C PRO A 146 -19.34 6.55 -5.89
N ALA A 147 -19.72 5.73 -6.87
CA ALA A 147 -18.92 5.42 -8.06
C ALA A 147 -17.56 4.70 -7.81
N LEU A 148 -17.32 4.18 -6.61
CA LEU A 148 -16.13 3.40 -6.25
C LEU A 148 -16.44 1.96 -5.82
N GLY A 149 -17.54 1.36 -6.29
CA GLY A 149 -18.04 0.07 -5.81
C GLY A 149 -17.00 -1.05 -5.80
N ALA A 150 -16.28 -1.27 -6.90
CA ALA A 150 -15.24 -2.30 -7.00
C ALA A 150 -14.05 -2.01 -6.07
N TYR A 151 -13.63 -0.74 -5.99
CA TYR A 151 -12.54 -0.32 -5.11
C TYR A 151 -12.91 -0.49 -3.63
N CYS A 152 -14.09 -0.02 -3.21
CA CYS A 152 -14.59 -0.18 -1.84
C CYS A 152 -14.67 -1.67 -1.45
N ALA A 153 -15.21 -2.52 -2.33
CA ALA A 153 -15.28 -3.97 -2.10
C ALA A 153 -13.89 -4.58 -1.91
N ALA A 154 -12.93 -4.24 -2.79
CA ALA A 154 -11.56 -4.71 -2.68
C ALA A 154 -10.89 -4.26 -1.38
N LYS A 155 -11.00 -2.98 -1.02
CA LYS A 155 -10.36 -2.42 0.18
C LYS A 155 -10.99 -2.93 1.48
N GLY A 156 -12.30 -3.18 1.51
CA GLY A 156 -12.98 -3.88 2.61
C GLY A 156 -12.50 -5.32 2.77
N ALA A 157 -12.33 -6.04 1.65
CA ALA A 157 -11.78 -7.38 1.66
C ALA A 157 -10.32 -7.43 2.13
N VAL A 158 -9.48 -6.44 1.77
CA VAL A 158 -8.08 -6.33 2.25
C VAL A 158 -8.02 -6.21 3.77
N ILE A 159 -8.92 -5.45 4.41
CA ILE A 159 -8.97 -5.33 5.88
C ILE A 159 -9.21 -6.72 6.52
N ASN A 160 -10.16 -7.50 5.99
CA ASN A 160 -10.45 -8.82 6.54
C ASN A 160 -9.37 -9.86 6.19
N LEU A 161 -8.80 -9.81 4.98
CA LEU A 161 -7.67 -10.65 4.59
C LEU A 161 -6.46 -10.41 5.50
N THR A 162 -6.19 -9.16 5.88
CA THR A 162 -5.13 -8.79 6.83
C THR A 162 -5.31 -9.51 8.17
N ARG A 163 -6.54 -9.57 8.69
CA ARG A 163 -6.86 -10.27 9.94
C ARG A 163 -6.63 -11.79 9.83
N SER A 164 -7.07 -12.41 8.71
CA SER A 164 -6.84 -13.82 8.46
C SER A 164 -5.34 -14.15 8.42
N ILE A 165 -4.55 -13.39 7.66
CA ILE A 165 -3.10 -13.57 7.58
C ILE A 165 -2.46 -13.46 8.96
N ALA A 166 -2.84 -12.46 9.76
CA ALA A 166 -2.30 -12.23 11.09
C ALA A 166 -2.59 -13.42 12.03
N LEU A 167 -3.84 -13.88 12.07
CA LEU A 167 -4.26 -14.97 12.96
C LEU A 167 -3.61 -16.31 12.58
N GLU A 168 -3.45 -16.59 11.30
CA GLU A 168 -2.84 -17.81 10.80
C GLU A 168 -1.32 -17.87 11.06
N ASN A 169 -0.65 -16.72 11.12
CA ASN A 169 0.80 -16.63 11.05
C ASN A 169 1.46 -16.01 12.30
N GLY A 170 0.70 -15.47 13.25
CA GLY A 170 1.24 -14.85 14.47
C GLY A 170 2.14 -15.79 15.28
N ARG A 171 1.82 -17.09 15.34
CA ARG A 171 2.64 -18.12 16.01
C ARG A 171 4.04 -18.30 15.40
N TYR A 172 4.27 -17.80 14.20
CA TYR A 172 5.56 -17.83 13.51
C TYR A 172 6.31 -16.49 13.59
N GLY A 173 5.85 -15.56 14.44
CA GLY A 173 6.44 -14.23 14.55
C GLY A 173 6.10 -13.30 13.39
N ILE A 174 5.12 -13.64 12.55
CA ILE A 174 4.72 -12.80 11.41
C ILE A 174 3.54 -11.92 11.84
N ARG A 175 3.74 -10.60 11.76
CA ARG A 175 2.69 -9.61 11.97
C ARG A 175 2.07 -9.22 10.62
N CYS A 176 0.78 -8.96 10.61
CA CYS A 176 0.08 -8.44 9.44
C CYS A 176 -0.89 -7.34 9.86
N ASN A 177 -0.71 -6.14 9.31
CA ASN A 177 -1.57 -4.98 9.55
C ASN A 177 -1.96 -4.33 8.22
N CYS A 178 -2.95 -3.48 8.22
CA CYS A 178 -3.23 -2.62 7.07
C CYS A 178 -3.27 -1.14 7.46
N ILE A 179 -2.94 -0.29 6.48
CA ILE A 179 -3.09 1.15 6.59
C ILE A 179 -4.34 1.54 5.81
N CYS A 180 -5.14 2.43 6.38
CA CYS A 180 -6.35 2.97 5.78
C CYS A 180 -6.20 4.49 5.59
N PRO A 181 -5.57 4.95 4.49
CA PRO A 181 -5.44 6.38 4.21
C PRO A 181 -6.79 7.01 3.86
N GLY A 182 -6.93 8.31 4.14
CA GLY A 182 -7.92 9.20 3.51
C GLY A 182 -7.47 9.66 2.13
N TYR A 183 -7.85 10.88 1.72
CA TYR A 183 -7.32 11.48 0.51
C TYR A 183 -5.85 11.87 0.70
N ILE A 184 -4.98 11.33 -0.16
CA ILE A 184 -3.53 11.58 -0.15
C ILE A 184 -3.13 12.17 -1.50
N ASP A 185 -2.31 13.22 -1.48
CA ASP A 185 -1.84 13.94 -2.67
C ASP A 185 -0.93 13.07 -3.54
N THR A 186 -1.52 12.35 -4.46
CA THR A 186 -0.88 11.40 -5.37
C THR A 186 -1.42 11.56 -6.77
N GLY A 187 -0.75 10.99 -7.77
CA GLY A 187 -1.27 10.95 -9.13
C GLY A 187 -2.65 10.27 -9.26
N MET A 188 -3.00 9.34 -8.35
CA MET A 188 -4.33 8.74 -8.31
C MET A 188 -5.38 9.79 -7.87
N ALA A 189 -5.12 10.54 -6.80
CA ALA A 189 -6.01 11.60 -6.34
C ALA A 189 -6.10 12.75 -7.33
N GLN A 190 -4.98 13.11 -7.98
CA GLN A 190 -4.98 14.15 -9.02
C GLN A 190 -5.90 13.77 -10.18
N ARG A 191 -5.81 12.53 -10.71
CA ARG A 191 -6.72 12.04 -11.77
C ARG A 191 -8.18 12.05 -11.32
N TYR A 192 -8.46 11.69 -10.06
CA TYR A 192 -9.81 11.75 -9.51
C TYR A 192 -10.35 13.19 -9.49
N PHE A 193 -9.55 14.18 -9.13
CA PHE A 193 -9.97 15.57 -9.15
C PHE A 193 -10.12 16.11 -10.59
N GLU A 194 -9.21 15.75 -11.50
CA GLU A 194 -9.22 16.21 -12.90
C GLU A 194 -10.50 15.84 -13.67
N ILE A 195 -11.19 14.75 -13.28
CA ILE A 195 -12.45 14.35 -13.92
C ILE A 195 -13.69 15.02 -13.33
N GLN A 196 -13.55 15.84 -12.28
CA GLN A 196 -14.66 16.59 -11.70
C GLN A 196 -14.92 17.87 -12.49
N ASP A 197 -16.14 18.39 -12.40
CA ASP A 197 -16.56 19.63 -13.10
C ASP A 197 -15.67 20.84 -12.75
N ASP A 198 -15.22 20.93 -11.49
CA ASP A 198 -14.27 21.92 -10.97
C ASP A 198 -13.21 21.21 -10.11
N PRO A 199 -12.04 20.88 -10.67
CA PRO A 199 -10.97 20.17 -9.97
C PRO A 199 -10.48 20.84 -8.69
N ASP A 200 -10.36 22.19 -8.71
CA ASP A 200 -9.86 22.95 -7.56
C ASP A 200 -10.89 22.96 -6.42
N ALA A 201 -12.17 23.15 -6.76
CA ALA A 201 -13.25 23.08 -5.78
C ALA A 201 -13.38 21.66 -5.20
N ALA A 202 -13.27 20.61 -6.01
CA ALA A 202 -13.30 19.22 -5.56
C ALA A 202 -12.14 18.91 -4.61
N ARG A 203 -10.92 19.35 -4.94
CA ARG A 203 -9.75 19.19 -4.07
C ARG A 203 -9.92 19.94 -2.75
N ALA A 204 -10.42 21.17 -2.80
CA ALA A 204 -10.68 21.98 -1.60
C ALA A 204 -11.76 21.33 -0.71
N GLU A 205 -12.82 20.77 -1.32
CA GLU A 205 -13.86 20.04 -0.58
C GLU A 205 -13.30 18.79 0.08
N ALA A 206 -12.54 17.96 -0.65
CA ALA A 206 -11.85 16.82 -0.07
C ALA A 206 -10.99 17.22 1.15
N GLY A 207 -10.30 18.36 1.07
CA GLY A 207 -9.58 18.91 2.21
C GLY A 207 -10.48 19.24 3.40
N ARG A 208 -11.62 19.90 3.16
CA ARG A 208 -12.58 20.28 4.23
C ARG A 208 -13.25 19.07 4.92
N MET A 209 -13.36 17.94 4.23
CA MET A 209 -13.90 16.71 4.83
C MET A 209 -13.00 16.13 5.92
N HIS A 210 -11.71 16.43 5.90
CA HIS A 210 -10.76 16.01 6.94
C HIS A 210 -10.80 16.97 8.13
N ALA A 211 -10.79 16.44 9.35
CA ALA A 211 -10.74 17.27 10.56
C ALA A 211 -9.48 18.16 10.59
N LEU A 212 -8.39 17.75 9.93
CA LEU A 212 -7.17 18.55 9.78
C LEU A 212 -7.26 19.62 8.68
N GLY A 213 -8.38 19.74 7.96
CA GLY A 213 -8.64 20.77 6.96
C GLY A 213 -7.81 20.66 5.67
N ARG A 214 -7.19 19.51 5.41
CA ARG A 214 -6.36 19.28 4.22
C ARG A 214 -6.32 17.80 3.84
N ILE A 215 -5.97 17.52 2.61
CA ILE A 215 -5.55 16.17 2.19
C ILE A 215 -4.16 15.85 2.76
N GLY A 216 -3.84 14.57 2.92
CA GLY A 216 -2.55 14.11 3.44
C GLY A 216 -1.45 14.09 2.38
N GLY A 217 -0.19 14.06 2.81
CA GLY A 217 0.97 13.79 1.97
C GLY A 217 1.36 12.30 1.97
N PRO A 218 1.98 11.78 0.89
CA PRO A 218 2.47 10.41 0.84
C PRO A 218 3.44 10.07 1.97
N GLU A 219 4.24 11.01 2.42
CA GLU A 219 5.21 10.88 3.53
C GLU A 219 4.54 10.61 4.88
N GLU A 220 3.30 11.08 5.08
CA GLU A 220 2.54 10.83 6.31
C GLU A 220 2.10 9.35 6.38
N VAL A 221 1.73 8.77 5.24
CA VAL A 221 1.44 7.32 5.13
C VAL A 221 2.72 6.50 5.26
N ALA A 222 3.82 6.98 4.69
CA ALA A 222 5.12 6.32 4.79
C ALA A 222 5.63 6.25 6.24
N ALA A 223 5.35 7.24 7.07
CA ALA A 223 5.68 7.22 8.49
C ALA A 223 4.95 6.08 9.24
N VAL A 224 3.66 5.88 8.96
CA VAL A 224 2.89 4.76 9.51
C VAL A 224 3.41 3.42 8.99
N ALA A 225 3.74 3.33 7.70
CA ALA A 225 4.31 2.13 7.11
C ALA A 225 5.66 1.75 7.75
N LEU A 226 6.54 2.73 7.99
CA LEU A 226 7.80 2.50 8.71
C LEU A 226 7.56 1.94 10.11
N PHE A 227 6.67 2.55 10.90
CA PHE A 227 6.31 2.03 12.22
C PHE A 227 5.86 0.58 12.15
N LEU A 228 4.97 0.24 11.21
CA LEU A 228 4.44 -1.11 11.06
C LEU A 228 5.48 -2.12 10.54
N CYS A 229 6.43 -1.71 9.72
CA CYS A 229 7.51 -2.55 9.24
C CYS A 229 8.61 -2.77 10.28
N SER A 230 8.72 -1.90 11.29
CA SER A 230 9.76 -1.95 12.32
C SER A 230 9.36 -2.76 13.55
N ASP A 231 10.33 -3.01 14.42
CA ASP A 231 10.14 -3.71 15.70
C ASP A 231 9.38 -2.85 16.74
N GLU A 232 9.24 -1.54 16.52
CA GLU A 232 8.43 -0.66 17.36
C GLU A 232 6.96 -1.07 17.41
N SER A 233 6.47 -1.74 16.34
CA SER A 233 5.12 -2.30 16.28
C SER A 233 5.04 -3.80 16.65
N SER A 234 5.97 -4.29 17.47
CA SER A 234 6.10 -5.72 17.82
C SER A 234 4.83 -6.35 18.43
N PHE A 235 3.96 -5.55 19.03
CA PHE A 235 2.68 -6.02 19.59
C PHE A 235 1.46 -5.59 18.75
N CYS A 236 1.68 -5.08 17.52
CA CYS A 236 0.63 -4.66 16.60
C CYS A 236 0.43 -5.72 15.50
N THR A 237 -0.73 -6.39 15.48
CA THR A 237 -1.11 -7.33 14.41
C THR A 237 -2.63 -7.36 14.26
N ALA A 238 -3.14 -7.72 13.09
CA ALA A 238 -4.56 -7.81 12.74
C ALA A 238 -5.32 -6.46 12.80
N ALA A 239 -4.62 -5.34 12.83
CA ALA A 239 -5.21 -4.02 13.05
C ALA A 239 -5.26 -3.18 11.77
N PRO A 240 -6.36 -2.45 11.51
CA PRO A 240 -6.38 -1.33 10.59
C PRO A 240 -5.81 -0.09 11.29
N PHE A 241 -4.82 0.55 10.66
CA PHE A 241 -4.25 1.82 11.08
C PHE A 241 -4.82 2.93 10.20
N ILE A 242 -5.68 3.76 10.78
CA ILE A 242 -6.34 4.84 10.05
C ILE A 242 -5.39 6.04 9.98
N ALA A 243 -5.11 6.50 8.77
CA ALA A 243 -4.25 7.65 8.48
C ALA A 243 -4.99 8.60 7.53
N ASP A 244 -6.05 9.21 8.02
CA ASP A 244 -7.06 9.90 7.23
C ASP A 244 -7.35 11.35 7.67
N GLY A 245 -6.54 11.92 8.55
CA GLY A 245 -6.75 13.29 9.04
C GLY A 245 -8.11 13.50 9.73
N GLY A 246 -8.76 12.42 10.19
CA GLY A 246 -10.07 12.44 10.86
C GLY A 246 -11.27 12.37 9.92
N LEU A 247 -11.07 12.09 8.63
CA LEU A 247 -12.13 11.99 7.62
C LEU A 247 -13.24 11.01 8.04
N SER A 248 -12.87 9.81 8.49
CA SER A 248 -13.83 8.75 8.82
C SER A 248 -14.37 8.84 10.26
N ALA A 249 -13.89 9.77 11.08
CA ALA A 249 -14.33 9.92 12.46
C ALA A 249 -15.68 10.62 12.61
N GLY A 250 -16.08 11.45 11.64
CA GLY A 250 -17.33 12.22 11.66
C GLY A 250 -17.26 13.46 10.79
N VAL A 251 -18.26 14.32 10.91
CA VAL A 251 -18.31 15.60 10.18
C VAL A 251 -17.56 16.66 10.97
N PRO A 252 -16.55 17.34 10.38
CA PRO A 252 -15.82 18.41 11.06
C PRO A 252 -16.76 19.57 11.45
N MET A 253 -16.50 20.22 12.56
CA MET A 253 -17.17 21.48 12.91
C MET A 253 -16.67 22.58 11.97
N THR A 254 -17.60 23.25 11.29
CA THR A 254 -17.34 24.40 10.39
C THR A 254 -17.16 25.67 11.19
#